data_f1131e45a12031c5405658dd4004436a
#
_entry.id   f1131e45a12031c5405658dd4004436a
#
_cell.length_a   1.000
_cell.length_b   1.000
_cell.length_c   1.000
_cell.angle_alpha   90.00
_cell.angle_beta   90.00
_cell.angle_gamma   90.00
#
_symmetry.space_group_name_H-M   'P 1'
#
loop_
_entity.id
_entity.type
_entity.pdbx_description
1 polymer ?
#
loop_
_entity_poly.entity_id
_entity_poly.type
_entity_poly.pdbx_seq_one_letter_code
_entity_poly.pdbx_strand_id
1 'polypeptide(L)'
;MKKKLLRLTTSDISLDSLIKGQLHFMSQFYEVVGVSNNTGKLEAVAQRERVRTVEIPMHREIAPLADLKCLWLLYRLFLRERPYILHANTPKGSLLAMIAGMFARVPHRIYTVTGLRYQGARGMLRKVLMTMERLTCLCANKVIPEGAGVKKALEADHITRKPLKIVLNGNINGIDTAFFAPKGTRAERRTAL
;
A
#
# COMPACT_ATOMS: atom_id res chain seq x y z
N MET A 1 15.84 -2.51 -21.28
CA MET A 1 14.41 -2.32 -20.91
C MET A 1 14.32 -2.11 -19.41
N LYS A 2 13.50 -1.17 -18.93
CA LYS A 2 13.25 -0.99 -17.47
C LYS A 2 12.51 -2.19 -16.91
N LYS A 3 12.86 -2.61 -15.69
CA LYS A 3 12.11 -3.64 -14.97
C LYS A 3 10.74 -3.08 -14.56
N LYS A 4 9.70 -3.92 -14.54
CA LYS A 4 8.33 -3.50 -14.22
C LYS A 4 8.06 -3.50 -12.73
N LEU A 5 7.47 -2.42 -12.23
CA LEU A 5 7.01 -2.25 -10.86
C LEU A 5 5.51 -2.01 -10.85
N LEU A 6 4.76 -2.87 -10.15
CA LEU A 6 3.35 -2.65 -9.85
C LEU A 6 3.21 -2.04 -8.45
N ARG A 7 2.62 -0.86 -8.39
CA ARG A 7 2.30 -0.15 -7.14
C ARG A 7 0.81 -0.28 -6.87
N LEU A 8 0.46 -0.99 -5.80
CA LEU A 8 -0.91 -1.39 -5.53
C LEU A 8 -1.46 -0.79 -4.23
N THR A 9 -2.68 -0.28 -4.31
CA THR A 9 -3.49 0.15 -3.15
C THR A 9 -4.91 -0.37 -3.31
N THR A 10 -5.68 -0.42 -2.21
CA THR A 10 -7.09 -0.84 -2.28
C THR A 10 -7.95 0.16 -3.03
N SER A 11 -7.67 1.45 -2.89
CA SER A 11 -8.44 2.55 -3.50
C SER A 11 -7.51 3.55 -4.18
N ASP A 12 -7.98 4.13 -5.28
CA ASP A 12 -7.32 5.20 -6.01
C ASP A 12 -7.09 6.46 -5.17
N ILE A 13 -7.93 6.71 -4.15
CA ILE A 13 -7.71 7.76 -3.16
C ILE A 13 -6.34 7.62 -2.49
N SER A 14 -5.90 6.38 -2.24
CA SER A 14 -4.58 6.13 -1.65
C SER A 14 -3.44 6.37 -2.63
N LEU A 15 -3.64 6.12 -3.94
CA LEU A 15 -2.69 6.51 -4.98
C LEU A 15 -2.64 8.03 -5.14
N ASP A 16 -3.80 8.68 -5.05
CA ASP A 16 -3.95 10.12 -5.26
C ASP A 16 -3.34 10.95 -4.13
N SER A 17 -3.54 10.56 -2.86
CA SER A 17 -3.16 11.35 -1.70
C SER A 17 -1.99 10.75 -0.92
N LEU A 18 -2.08 9.47 -0.52
CA LEU A 18 -1.12 8.86 0.39
C LEU A 18 0.27 8.69 -0.24
N ILE A 19 0.33 8.39 -1.53
CA ILE A 19 1.60 8.16 -2.25
C ILE A 19 1.76 9.07 -3.46
N LYS A 20 1.17 10.26 -3.39
CA LYS A 20 1.26 11.30 -4.42
C LYS A 20 2.72 11.58 -4.80
N GLY A 21 3.00 11.59 -6.11
CA GLY A 21 4.35 11.82 -6.64
C GLY A 21 5.28 10.61 -6.64
N GLN A 22 4.99 9.56 -5.86
CA GLN A 22 5.85 8.37 -5.81
C GLN A 22 5.89 7.60 -7.13
N LEU A 23 4.77 7.46 -7.82
CA LEU A 23 4.72 6.71 -9.08
C LEU A 23 5.55 7.43 -10.13
N HIS A 24 5.42 8.74 -10.23
CA HIS A 24 6.23 9.55 -11.13
C HIS A 24 7.72 9.44 -10.82
N PHE A 25 8.10 9.57 -9.55
CA PHE A 25 9.50 9.41 -9.12
C PHE A 25 10.05 8.02 -9.48
N MET A 26 9.30 6.96 -9.17
CA MET A 26 9.71 5.59 -9.49
C MET A 26 9.78 5.31 -10.99
N SER A 27 9.02 6.03 -11.82
CA SER A 27 9.02 5.86 -13.28
C SER A 27 10.35 6.25 -13.93
N GLN A 28 11.18 7.01 -13.23
CA GLN A 28 12.54 7.30 -13.68
C GLN A 28 13.42 6.04 -13.74
N PHE A 29 13.16 5.06 -12.87
CA PHE A 29 13.97 3.85 -12.71
C PHE A 29 13.27 2.59 -13.24
N TYR A 30 11.92 2.54 -13.19
CA TYR A 30 11.10 1.38 -13.48
C TYR A 30 10.01 1.70 -14.50
N GLU A 31 9.48 0.68 -15.18
CA GLU A 31 8.18 0.75 -15.83
C GLU A 31 7.10 0.61 -14.76
N VAL A 32 6.49 1.72 -14.35
CA VAL A 32 5.55 1.75 -13.23
C VAL A 32 4.11 1.58 -13.71
N VAL A 33 3.36 0.74 -13.00
CA VAL A 33 1.91 0.57 -13.19
C VAL A 33 1.22 0.76 -11.84
N GLY A 34 0.29 1.71 -11.76
CA GLY A 34 -0.59 1.90 -10.62
C GLY A 34 -1.76 0.91 -10.66
N VAL A 35 -2.07 0.24 -9.55
CA VAL A 35 -3.18 -0.73 -9.48
C VAL A 35 -4.06 -0.39 -8.29
N SER A 36 -5.35 -0.17 -8.51
CA SER A 36 -6.31 0.07 -7.44
C SER A 36 -7.75 -0.15 -7.90
N ASN A 37 -8.71 -0.05 -6.96
CA ASN A 37 -10.10 0.21 -7.32
C ASN A 37 -10.22 1.63 -7.91
N ASN A 38 -11.27 1.87 -8.69
CA ASN A 38 -11.56 3.18 -9.28
C ASN A 38 -12.80 3.79 -8.61
N THR A 39 -12.61 4.91 -7.94
CA THR A 39 -13.69 5.75 -7.38
C THR A 39 -13.83 7.09 -8.12
N GLY A 40 -13.27 7.18 -9.33
CA GLY A 40 -13.28 8.35 -10.18
C GLY A 40 -11.98 9.16 -10.19
N LYS A 41 -10.93 8.71 -9.47
CA LYS A 41 -9.65 9.42 -9.40
C LYS A 41 -8.51 8.74 -10.17
N LEU A 42 -8.72 7.50 -10.61
CA LEU A 42 -7.65 6.68 -11.18
C LEU A 42 -7.05 7.29 -12.46
N GLU A 43 -7.88 7.90 -13.29
CA GLU A 43 -7.42 8.57 -14.51
C GLU A 43 -6.62 9.85 -14.20
N ALA A 44 -7.08 10.67 -13.25
CA ALA A 44 -6.35 11.85 -12.79
C ALA A 44 -4.97 11.48 -12.21
N VAL A 45 -4.90 10.36 -11.48
CA VAL A 45 -3.62 9.80 -11.00
C VAL A 45 -2.74 9.41 -12.17
N ALA A 46 -3.26 8.71 -13.19
CA ALA A 46 -2.50 8.29 -14.36
C ALA A 46 -1.89 9.49 -15.10
N GLN A 47 -2.67 10.53 -15.32
CA GLN A 47 -2.24 11.76 -15.99
C GLN A 47 -1.19 12.52 -15.17
N ARG A 48 -1.43 12.75 -13.88
CA ARG A 48 -0.52 13.46 -12.97
C ARG A 48 0.82 12.76 -12.80
N GLU A 49 0.77 11.46 -12.55
CA GLU A 49 1.98 10.66 -12.31
C GLU A 49 2.67 10.23 -13.61
N ARG A 50 2.00 10.42 -14.77
CA ARG A 50 2.48 9.99 -16.11
C ARG A 50 2.82 8.50 -16.16
N VAL A 51 1.95 7.68 -15.58
CA VAL A 51 2.08 6.22 -15.54
C VAL A 51 0.78 5.56 -15.95
N ARG A 52 0.86 4.35 -16.46
CA ARG A 52 -0.33 3.53 -16.73
C ARG A 52 -0.96 3.08 -15.43
N THR A 53 -2.29 3.06 -15.39
CA THR A 53 -3.08 2.53 -14.28
C THR A 53 -3.93 1.34 -14.74
N VAL A 54 -4.25 0.47 -13.80
CA VAL A 54 -5.12 -0.70 -14.00
C VAL A 54 -6.13 -0.76 -12.86
N GLU A 55 -7.40 -0.84 -13.24
CA GLU A 55 -8.48 -1.00 -12.27
C GLU A 55 -8.64 -2.47 -11.87
N ILE A 56 -8.76 -2.71 -10.56
CA ILE A 56 -9.19 -3.97 -9.95
C ILE A 56 -10.27 -3.62 -8.92
N PRO A 57 -11.49 -4.17 -9.00
CA PRO A 57 -12.64 -3.75 -8.19
C PRO A 57 -12.53 -4.24 -6.74
N MET A 58 -11.56 -3.71 -6.01
CA MET A 58 -11.32 -4.03 -4.60
C MET A 58 -12.21 -3.19 -3.68
N HIS A 59 -12.91 -3.81 -2.74
CA HIS A 59 -13.67 -3.13 -1.70
C HIS A 59 -12.86 -3.08 -0.39
N ARG A 60 -13.08 -2.04 0.45
CA ARG A 60 -12.40 -1.94 1.75
C ARG A 60 -12.92 -2.94 2.77
N GLU A 61 -14.19 -3.31 2.66
CA GLU A 61 -14.85 -4.26 3.55
C GLU A 61 -14.51 -5.70 3.21
N ILE A 62 -14.66 -6.60 4.19
CA ILE A 62 -14.45 -8.04 3.99
C ILE A 62 -15.65 -8.57 3.18
N ALA A 63 -15.40 -9.02 1.97
CA ALA A 63 -16.39 -9.57 1.05
C ALA A 63 -15.81 -10.82 0.35
N PRO A 64 -15.93 -12.03 0.96
CA PRO A 64 -15.17 -13.21 0.54
C PRO A 64 -15.28 -13.56 -0.94
N LEU A 65 -16.48 -13.54 -1.50
CA LEU A 65 -16.70 -13.85 -2.92
C LEU A 65 -16.09 -12.80 -3.85
N ALA A 66 -16.28 -11.50 -3.52
CA ALA A 66 -15.66 -10.41 -4.26
C ALA A 66 -14.14 -10.45 -4.13
N ASP A 67 -13.63 -10.79 -2.95
CA ASP A 67 -12.21 -10.90 -2.68
C ASP A 67 -11.55 -12.03 -3.46
N LEU A 68 -12.24 -13.18 -3.59
CA LEU A 68 -11.78 -14.27 -4.43
C LEU A 68 -11.71 -13.89 -5.92
N LYS A 69 -12.72 -13.15 -6.40
CA LYS A 69 -12.71 -12.59 -7.76
C LYS A 69 -11.53 -11.62 -7.96
N CYS A 70 -11.30 -10.71 -7.00
CA CYS A 70 -10.17 -9.79 -7.04
C CYS A 70 -8.83 -10.52 -7.02
N LEU A 71 -8.71 -11.56 -6.18
CA LEU A 71 -7.50 -12.38 -6.11
C LEU A 71 -7.19 -13.03 -7.47
N TRP A 72 -8.20 -13.57 -8.13
CA TRP A 72 -8.05 -14.17 -9.46
C TRP A 72 -7.68 -13.13 -10.54
N LEU A 73 -8.32 -11.93 -10.52
CA LEU A 73 -8.00 -10.84 -11.43
C LEU A 73 -6.56 -10.35 -11.24
N LEU A 74 -6.11 -10.21 -9.98
CA LEU A 74 -4.73 -9.84 -9.66
C LEU A 74 -3.75 -10.92 -10.12
N TYR A 75 -4.05 -12.20 -9.89
CA TYR A 75 -3.23 -13.30 -10.37
C TYR A 75 -3.05 -13.26 -11.89
N ARG A 76 -4.15 -13.12 -12.64
CA ARG A 76 -4.10 -12.96 -14.11
C ARG A 76 -3.34 -11.73 -14.55
N LEU A 77 -3.53 -10.61 -13.86
CA LEU A 77 -2.78 -9.39 -14.11
C LEU A 77 -1.28 -9.63 -13.96
N PHE A 78 -0.86 -10.29 -12.88
CA PHE A 78 0.56 -10.54 -12.62
C PHE A 78 1.19 -11.54 -13.61
N LEU A 79 0.45 -12.52 -14.06
CA LEU A 79 0.91 -13.42 -15.13
C LEU A 79 1.12 -12.68 -16.46
N ARG A 80 0.21 -11.75 -16.80
CA ARG A 80 0.28 -10.94 -18.02
C ARG A 80 1.40 -9.90 -17.96
N GLU A 81 1.45 -9.15 -16.86
CA GLU A 81 2.39 -8.04 -16.69
C GLU A 81 3.81 -8.49 -16.34
N ARG A 82 3.96 -9.67 -15.74
CA ARG A 82 5.24 -10.23 -15.28
C ARG A 82 6.06 -9.23 -14.49
N PRO A 83 5.52 -8.62 -13.42
CA PRO A 83 6.22 -7.59 -12.68
C PRO A 83 7.47 -8.16 -12.01
N TYR A 84 8.54 -7.38 -12.02
CA TYR A 84 9.74 -7.67 -11.23
C TYR A 84 9.55 -7.30 -9.76
N ILE A 85 8.83 -6.19 -9.51
CA ILE A 85 8.49 -5.71 -8.17
C ILE A 85 6.97 -5.53 -8.07
N LEU A 86 6.40 -6.09 -7.01
CA LEU A 86 5.05 -5.81 -6.53
C LEU A 86 5.15 -5.11 -5.18
N HIS A 87 4.65 -3.87 -5.08
CA HIS A 87 4.69 -3.08 -3.86
C HIS A 87 3.28 -2.63 -3.47
N ALA A 88 2.82 -3.05 -2.30
CA ALA A 88 1.52 -2.71 -1.76
C ALA A 88 1.62 -2.15 -0.34
N ASN A 89 0.63 -1.33 0.08
CA ASN A 89 0.68 -0.64 1.37
C ASN A 89 -0.67 -0.55 2.11
N THR A 90 -1.79 -0.90 1.50
CA THR A 90 -3.09 -0.90 2.18
C THR A 90 -3.44 -2.31 2.67
N PRO A 91 -4.03 -2.51 3.87
CA PRO A 91 -4.18 -3.83 4.47
C PRO A 91 -4.81 -4.87 3.55
N LYS A 92 -6.01 -4.60 3.01
CA LYS A 92 -6.72 -5.55 2.15
C LYS A 92 -6.06 -5.70 0.78
N GLY A 93 -5.68 -4.60 0.15
CA GLY A 93 -4.98 -4.64 -1.14
C GLY A 93 -3.67 -5.40 -1.05
N SER A 94 -2.93 -5.22 0.05
CA SER A 94 -1.68 -5.96 0.29
C SER A 94 -1.91 -7.44 0.50
N LEU A 95 -2.95 -7.83 1.25
CA LEU A 95 -3.29 -9.25 1.45
C LEU A 95 -3.51 -9.94 0.10
N LEU A 96 -4.42 -9.40 -0.72
CA LEU A 96 -4.76 -9.98 -2.02
C LEU A 96 -3.56 -9.96 -2.97
N ALA A 97 -2.81 -8.84 -3.00
CA ALA A 97 -1.64 -8.68 -3.85
C ALA A 97 -0.51 -9.64 -3.47
N MET A 98 -0.18 -9.78 -2.17
CA MET A 98 0.91 -10.67 -1.74
C MET A 98 0.57 -12.13 -2.00
N ILE A 99 -0.68 -12.55 -1.77
CA ILE A 99 -1.12 -13.91 -2.10
C ILE A 99 -1.05 -14.15 -3.61
N ALA A 100 -1.69 -13.30 -4.43
CA ALA A 100 -1.66 -13.44 -5.89
C ALA A 100 -0.22 -13.41 -6.44
N GLY A 101 0.61 -12.50 -5.91
CA GLY A 101 2.01 -12.35 -6.31
C GLY A 101 2.88 -13.55 -5.94
N MET A 102 2.59 -14.22 -4.83
CA MET A 102 3.28 -15.45 -4.44
C MET A 102 2.95 -16.57 -5.43
N PHE A 103 1.68 -16.78 -5.76
CA PHE A 103 1.28 -17.79 -6.74
C PHE A 103 1.72 -17.47 -8.18
N ALA A 104 1.75 -16.19 -8.56
CA ALA A 104 2.29 -15.74 -9.84
C ALA A 104 3.84 -15.70 -9.87
N ARG A 105 4.50 -16.12 -8.78
CA ARG A 105 5.97 -16.16 -8.64
C ARG A 105 6.64 -14.79 -8.90
N VAL A 106 6.00 -13.69 -8.49
CA VAL A 106 6.61 -12.35 -8.58
C VAL A 106 7.88 -12.32 -7.72
N PRO A 107 9.05 -11.96 -8.27
CA PRO A 107 10.34 -12.09 -7.56
C PRO A 107 10.41 -11.25 -6.29
N HIS A 108 9.98 -9.99 -6.34
CA HIS A 108 10.04 -9.05 -5.21
C HIS A 108 8.64 -8.59 -4.81
N ARG A 109 8.16 -9.08 -3.68
CA ARG A 109 6.86 -8.73 -3.10
C ARG A 109 7.10 -7.93 -1.82
N ILE A 110 6.86 -6.62 -1.89
CA ILE A 110 7.11 -5.65 -0.83
C ILE A 110 5.78 -5.23 -0.21
N TYR A 111 5.66 -5.38 1.09
CA TYR A 111 4.55 -4.89 1.87
C TYR A 111 5.01 -3.77 2.81
N THR A 112 4.53 -2.53 2.59
CA THR A 112 4.69 -1.44 3.55
C THR A 112 3.47 -1.36 4.45
N VAL A 113 3.69 -1.54 5.74
CA VAL A 113 2.64 -1.55 6.77
C VAL A 113 2.38 -0.12 7.23
N THR A 114 1.28 0.48 6.77
CA THR A 114 0.89 1.87 7.06
C THR A 114 -0.10 2.01 8.21
N GLY A 115 -0.50 0.91 8.81
CA GLY A 115 -1.43 0.86 9.94
C GLY A 115 -1.92 -0.55 10.18
N LEU A 116 -2.34 -0.82 11.40
CA LEU A 116 -2.71 -2.16 11.86
C LEU A 116 -4.19 -2.17 12.29
N ARG A 117 -5.06 -2.59 11.38
CA ARG A 117 -6.52 -2.61 11.62
C ARG A 117 -6.92 -3.43 12.84
N TYR A 118 -6.18 -4.46 13.19
CA TYR A 118 -6.47 -5.31 14.33
C TYR A 118 -6.29 -4.61 15.68
N GLN A 119 -5.54 -3.50 15.75
CA GLN A 119 -5.37 -2.74 16.99
C GLN A 119 -6.66 -2.06 17.46
N GLY A 120 -7.52 -1.63 16.51
CA GLY A 120 -8.83 -1.08 16.80
C GLY A 120 -9.94 -2.13 16.96
N ALA A 121 -9.64 -3.42 16.78
CA ALA A 121 -10.62 -4.51 16.85
C ALA A 121 -10.51 -5.29 18.17
N ARG A 122 -11.61 -5.95 18.57
CA ARG A 122 -11.68 -6.78 19.77
C ARG A 122 -12.21 -8.18 19.43
N GLY A 123 -12.03 -9.14 20.35
CA GLY A 123 -12.58 -10.48 20.26
C GLY A 123 -12.15 -11.24 19.00
N MET A 124 -13.10 -11.93 18.39
CA MET A 124 -12.88 -12.77 17.21
C MET A 124 -12.39 -11.95 16.00
N LEU A 125 -12.94 -10.74 15.80
CA LEU A 125 -12.53 -9.88 14.68
C LEU A 125 -11.04 -9.53 14.76
N ARG A 126 -10.51 -9.23 15.97
CA ARG A 126 -9.07 -8.99 16.15
C ARG A 126 -8.24 -10.20 15.70
N LYS A 127 -8.64 -11.41 16.09
CA LYS A 127 -7.94 -12.64 15.71
C LYS A 127 -7.94 -12.86 14.19
N VAL A 128 -9.07 -12.65 13.54
CA VAL A 128 -9.18 -12.73 12.07
C VAL A 128 -8.25 -11.73 11.39
N LEU A 129 -8.29 -10.46 11.81
CA LEU A 129 -7.44 -9.43 11.22
C LEU A 129 -5.95 -9.68 11.46
N MET A 130 -5.56 -10.19 12.63
CA MET A 130 -4.17 -10.62 12.91
C MET A 130 -3.73 -11.78 12.02
N THR A 131 -4.63 -12.74 11.77
CA THR A 131 -4.34 -13.87 10.85
C THR A 131 -4.16 -13.38 9.43
N MET A 132 -4.99 -12.44 8.96
CA MET A 132 -4.84 -11.81 7.64
C MET A 132 -3.51 -11.07 7.54
N GLU A 133 -3.11 -10.34 8.59
CA GLU A 133 -1.83 -9.62 8.63
C GLU A 133 -0.63 -10.59 8.59
N ARG A 134 -0.68 -11.67 9.37
CA ARG A 134 0.32 -12.74 9.35
C ARG A 134 0.45 -13.36 7.96
N LEU A 135 -0.67 -13.65 7.31
CA LEU A 135 -0.69 -14.21 5.95
C LEU A 135 -0.09 -13.23 4.94
N THR A 136 -0.42 -11.94 5.04
CA THR A 136 0.17 -10.90 4.18
C THR A 136 1.70 -10.86 4.34
N CYS A 137 2.16 -10.83 5.58
CA CYS A 137 3.59 -10.84 5.90
C CYS A 137 4.27 -12.12 5.44
N LEU A 138 3.61 -13.28 5.55
CA LEU A 138 4.13 -14.57 5.08
C LEU A 138 4.36 -14.55 3.56
N CYS A 139 3.39 -14.09 2.79
CA CYS A 139 3.43 -14.04 1.33
C CYS A 139 4.36 -12.93 0.78
N ALA A 140 4.67 -11.88 1.54
CA ALA A 140 5.62 -10.85 1.15
C ALA A 140 7.07 -11.36 1.26
N ASN A 141 8.00 -10.89 0.41
CA ASN A 141 9.45 -11.13 0.61
C ASN A 141 10.05 -10.11 1.58
N LYS A 142 9.53 -8.89 1.56
CA LYS A 142 9.99 -7.79 2.41
C LYS A 142 8.81 -7.10 3.08
N VAL A 143 8.92 -6.90 4.38
CA VAL A 143 7.94 -6.17 5.20
C VAL A 143 8.61 -4.91 5.72
N ILE A 144 8.02 -3.75 5.45
CA ILE A 144 8.55 -2.44 5.83
C ILE A 144 7.52 -1.76 6.73
N PRO A 145 7.75 -1.66 8.03
CA PRO A 145 6.89 -0.85 8.90
C PRO A 145 7.07 0.63 8.60
N GLU A 146 5.97 1.36 8.53
CA GLU A 146 5.96 2.80 8.27
C GLU A 146 6.70 3.61 9.34
N GLY A 147 6.74 3.12 10.59
CA GLY A 147 7.38 3.81 11.68
C GLY A 147 7.61 2.92 12.91
N ALA A 148 8.23 3.49 13.94
CA ALA A 148 8.63 2.77 15.15
C ALA A 148 7.44 2.15 15.90
N GLY A 149 6.28 2.83 15.95
CA GLY A 149 5.07 2.33 16.58
C GLY A 149 4.53 1.08 15.89
N VAL A 150 4.46 1.09 14.56
CA VAL A 150 4.03 -0.06 13.76
C VAL A 150 5.02 -1.22 13.91
N LYS A 151 6.33 -0.94 13.86
CA LYS A 151 7.36 -1.95 14.09
C LYS A 151 7.19 -2.64 15.45
N LYS A 152 7.09 -1.85 16.53
CA LYS A 152 6.90 -2.37 17.89
C LYS A 152 5.65 -3.24 18.03
N ALA A 153 4.55 -2.83 17.39
CA ALA A 153 3.30 -3.60 17.43
C ALA A 153 3.42 -4.93 16.67
N LEU A 154 4.04 -4.95 15.49
CA LEU A 154 4.28 -6.17 14.72
C LEU A 154 5.15 -7.18 15.48
N GLU A 155 6.15 -6.69 16.21
CA GLU A 155 7.05 -7.50 17.05
C GLU A 155 6.31 -8.03 18.30
N ALA A 156 5.61 -7.16 19.04
CA ALA A 156 4.89 -7.51 20.26
C ALA A 156 3.75 -8.52 20.04
N ASP A 157 3.02 -8.38 18.92
CA ASP A 157 1.92 -9.28 18.56
C ASP A 157 2.41 -10.52 17.74
N HIS A 158 3.71 -10.70 17.59
CA HIS A 158 4.31 -11.81 16.83
C HIS A 158 3.69 -12.02 15.44
N ILE A 159 3.49 -10.93 14.72
CA ILE A 159 2.86 -10.97 13.38
C ILE A 159 3.80 -11.59 12.35
N THR A 160 5.09 -11.29 12.42
CA THR A 160 6.09 -11.85 11.49
C THR A 160 7.43 -12.09 12.18
N ARG A 161 8.17 -13.09 11.65
CA ARG A 161 9.57 -13.35 12.04
C ARG A 161 10.57 -12.72 11.06
N LYS A 162 10.08 -12.04 10.02
CA LYS A 162 10.94 -11.38 9.05
C LYS A 162 11.61 -10.15 9.67
N PRO A 163 12.85 -9.83 9.27
CA PRO A 163 13.52 -8.64 9.76
C PRO A 163 12.71 -7.39 9.35
N LEU A 164 12.42 -6.55 10.33
CA LEU A 164 11.65 -5.32 10.19
C LEU A 164 12.61 -4.13 10.19
N LYS A 165 12.76 -3.47 9.05
CA LYS A 165 13.59 -2.28 8.90
C LYS A 165 12.71 -1.10 8.51
N ILE A 166 12.76 -0.03 9.30
CA ILE A 166 12.16 1.26 8.96
C ILE A 166 13.07 1.93 7.92
N VAL A 167 12.47 2.53 6.89
CA VAL A 167 13.22 3.26 5.87
C VAL A 167 13.35 4.71 6.31
N LEU A 168 14.58 5.21 6.39
CA LEU A 168 14.91 6.54 6.89
C LEU A 168 14.27 6.81 8.28
N ASN A 169 13.51 7.89 8.41
CA ASN A 169 12.83 8.28 9.65
C ASN A 169 11.41 7.71 9.77
N GLY A 170 11.02 6.82 8.87
CA GLY A 170 9.64 6.35 8.74
C GLY A 170 8.81 7.25 7.82
N ASN A 171 7.48 7.03 7.84
CA ASN A 171 6.51 7.62 6.95
C ASN A 171 6.54 7.03 5.52
N ILE A 172 5.37 6.93 4.91
CA ILE A 172 5.23 6.30 3.59
C ILE A 172 5.62 7.24 2.44
N ASN A 173 5.44 8.54 2.61
CA ASN A 173 5.65 9.54 1.54
C ASN A 173 6.25 10.88 2.00
N GLY A 174 6.59 11.02 3.28
CA GLY A 174 7.02 12.30 3.83
C GLY A 174 5.86 13.30 4.01
N ILE A 175 6.19 14.51 4.37
CA ILE A 175 5.26 15.63 4.54
C ILE A 175 5.76 16.79 3.69
N ASP A 176 4.89 17.37 2.89
CA ASP A 176 5.20 18.61 2.16
C ASP A 176 5.24 19.79 3.14
N THR A 177 6.44 20.08 3.63
CA THR A 177 6.66 21.15 4.62
C THR A 177 6.38 22.53 4.06
N ALA A 178 6.47 22.73 2.74
CA ALA A 178 6.14 24.01 2.11
C ALA A 178 4.62 24.22 2.07
N PHE A 179 3.86 23.17 1.74
CA PHE A 179 2.40 23.22 1.77
C PHE A 179 1.83 23.40 3.17
N PHE A 180 2.41 22.72 4.17
CA PHE A 180 1.99 22.78 5.57
C PHE A 180 2.71 23.89 6.37
N ALA A 181 3.56 24.71 5.73
CA ALA A 181 4.20 25.83 6.40
C ALA A 181 3.13 26.77 6.98
N PRO A 182 3.31 27.26 8.22
CA PRO A 182 2.39 28.20 8.81
C PRO A 182 2.29 29.48 7.98
N LYS A 183 1.11 29.79 7.46
CA LYS A 183 0.84 31.07 6.77
C LYS A 183 0.57 32.15 7.82
N GLY A 184 1.21 33.30 7.69
CA GLY A 184 1.06 34.42 8.61
C GLY A 184 1.82 34.30 9.94
N THR A 185 1.81 35.35 10.71
CA THR A 185 2.41 35.41 12.04
C THR A 185 1.63 34.61 13.08
N ARG A 186 2.28 34.29 14.20
CA ARG A 186 1.61 33.56 15.31
C ARG A 186 0.40 34.34 15.88
N ALA A 187 0.45 35.68 15.82
CA ALA A 187 -0.65 36.56 16.27
C ALA A 187 -1.87 36.45 15.33
N GLU A 188 -1.67 36.59 14.01
CA GLU A 188 -2.74 36.48 13.01
C GLU A 188 -3.44 35.13 13.05
N ARG A 189 -2.71 34.04 13.31
CA ARG A 189 -3.29 32.69 13.45
C ARG A 189 -4.14 32.48 14.71
N ARG A 190 -3.84 33.22 15.81
CA ARG A 190 -4.64 33.20 17.04
C ARG A 190 -5.94 33.96 16.91
N THR A 191 -6.01 34.95 16.03
CA THR A 191 -7.21 35.77 15.79
C THR A 191 -8.18 35.10 14.79
N ALA A 192 -7.73 34.10 14.03
CA ALA A 192 -8.53 33.35 13.05
C ALA A 192 -9.14 32.05 13.59
N LEU A 193 -8.94 31.73 14.88
CA LEU A 193 -9.58 30.63 15.63
C LEU A 193 -10.64 31.16 16.58
#